data_b38e09400d1095e5740edf09546c8192
#
_entry.id   b38e09400d1095e5740edf09546c8192
#
_cell.length_a   1.000
_cell.length_b   1.000
_cell.length_c   1.000
_cell.angle_alpha   90.00
_cell.angle_beta   90.00
_cell.angle_gamma   90.00
#
_symmetry.space_group_name_H-M   'P 1'
#
loop_
_entity.id
_entity.type
_entity.pdbx_description
1 polymer ?
#
loop_
_entity_poly.entity_id
_entity_poly.type
_entity_poly.pdbx_seq_one_letter_code
_entity_poly.pdbx_strand_id
1 'polypeptide(L)'
;SIVYAWDVVNEYLHRQEFTRTWTNIYKNSGDTPSYVKKAFELAYGMLKTYNVQDKVTLFYNDYNTYFGIQQTLNLVNFINKDEPEKICSGIGMQSHVDIKVPTIELYGTALEKFLAAGYEVQITELDVTINYDTNGSFSYADEKETNADQAKYVGQLMKTILEKNRSRDKNVNPKGVTSITLWGLYDTISWRASCSPLLFD
;
A
#
# COMPACT_ATOMS: atom_id res chain seq x y z
N SER A 1 23.40 -3.31 -4.29
CA SER A 1 22.14 -4.04 -4.53
C SER A 1 21.23 -3.19 -5.40
N ILE A 2 20.53 -3.80 -6.35
CA ILE A 2 19.49 -3.12 -7.13
C ILE A 2 18.16 -3.14 -6.35
N VAL A 3 17.96 -4.15 -5.51
CA VAL A 3 16.76 -4.29 -4.66
C VAL A 3 16.94 -3.43 -3.41
N TYR A 4 16.02 -2.50 -3.18
CA TYR A 4 15.99 -1.61 -2.02
C TYR A 4 14.68 -1.72 -1.21
N ALA A 5 13.68 -2.38 -1.76
CA ALA A 5 12.38 -2.61 -1.13
C ALA A 5 11.87 -4.02 -1.49
N TRP A 6 11.14 -4.64 -0.59
CA TRP A 6 10.52 -5.95 -0.81
C TRP A 6 9.18 -6.04 -0.10
N ASP A 7 8.12 -6.30 -0.85
CA ASP A 7 6.79 -6.62 -0.33
C ASP A 7 6.78 -8.07 0.15
N VAL A 8 7.01 -8.27 1.44
CA VAL A 8 7.13 -9.62 2.03
C VAL A 8 5.78 -10.33 2.09
N VAL A 9 4.73 -9.57 2.44
CA VAL A 9 3.35 -10.08 2.48
C VAL A 9 2.43 -9.06 1.81
N ASN A 10 1.61 -9.58 0.91
CA ASN A 10 0.62 -8.82 0.15
C ASN A 10 -0.81 -9.20 0.59
N GLU A 11 -1.67 -8.20 0.80
CA GLU A 11 -3.13 -8.31 0.95
C GLU A 11 -3.62 -9.22 2.09
N TYR A 12 -2.90 -9.31 3.19
CA TYR A 12 -3.32 -10.14 4.31
C TYR A 12 -4.66 -9.68 4.90
N LEU A 13 -4.89 -8.36 5.02
CA LEU A 13 -6.14 -7.84 5.59
C LEU A 13 -7.35 -8.03 4.68
N HIS A 14 -7.13 -8.18 3.38
CA HIS A 14 -8.15 -8.43 2.37
C HIS A 14 -8.14 -9.87 1.84
N ARG A 15 -7.45 -10.78 2.55
CA ARG A 15 -7.37 -12.19 2.15
C ARG A 15 -8.76 -12.80 1.97
N GLN A 16 -8.93 -13.50 0.87
CA GLN A 16 -10.11 -14.33 0.67
C GLN A 16 -10.00 -15.62 1.50
N GLU A 17 -11.12 -16.14 1.94
CA GLU A 17 -11.16 -17.38 2.74
C GLU A 17 -10.50 -18.61 2.08
N PHE A 18 -10.27 -18.54 0.77
CA PHE A 18 -9.61 -19.60 -0.01
C PHE A 18 -8.10 -19.73 0.27
N THR A 19 -7.47 -18.74 0.91
CA THR A 19 -6.04 -18.77 1.24
C THR A 19 -5.75 -19.42 2.60
N ARG A 20 -6.66 -20.24 3.10
CA ARG A 20 -6.58 -20.92 4.41
C ARG A 20 -5.38 -21.86 4.59
N THR A 21 -4.65 -22.20 3.53
CA THR A 21 -3.54 -23.16 3.59
C THR A 21 -2.48 -22.73 4.60
N TRP A 22 -2.08 -21.47 4.59
CA TRP A 22 -1.09 -20.94 5.54
C TRP A 22 -1.62 -20.87 6.97
N THR A 23 -2.87 -20.46 7.15
CA THR A 23 -3.56 -20.44 8.45
C THR A 23 -3.65 -21.84 9.05
N ASN A 24 -3.90 -22.86 8.23
CA ASN A 24 -3.96 -24.25 8.68
C ASN A 24 -2.58 -24.80 9.08
N ILE A 25 -1.52 -24.41 8.37
CA ILE A 25 -0.15 -24.85 8.66
C ILE A 25 0.35 -24.24 9.98
N TYR A 26 0.14 -22.94 10.17
CA TYR A 26 0.66 -22.21 11.33
C TYR A 26 -0.34 -22.11 12.49
N LYS A 27 -1.52 -22.71 12.37
CA LYS A 27 -2.56 -22.80 13.40
C LYS A 27 -2.71 -21.47 14.15
N ASN A 28 -3.14 -20.44 13.43
CA ASN A 28 -3.42 -19.14 14.07
C ASN A 28 -4.35 -19.34 15.24
N SER A 29 -3.89 -19.01 16.45
CA SER A 29 -4.74 -18.94 17.62
C SER A 29 -5.46 -17.59 17.62
N GLY A 30 -6.73 -17.59 17.19
CA GLY A 30 -7.52 -16.37 17.07
C GLY A 30 -7.11 -15.49 15.86
N ASP A 31 -7.29 -14.19 15.96
CA ASP A 31 -7.02 -13.21 14.89
C ASP A 31 -5.52 -12.89 14.67
N THR A 32 -4.63 -13.65 15.28
CA THR A 32 -3.21 -13.36 15.27
C THR A 32 -2.54 -13.92 14.01
N PRO A 33 -1.99 -13.09 13.13
CA PRO A 33 -1.41 -13.55 11.85
C PRO A 33 0.02 -14.10 12.03
N SER A 34 0.18 -15.20 12.76
CA SER A 34 1.49 -15.76 13.11
C SER A 34 2.38 -16.06 11.91
N TYR A 35 1.79 -16.54 10.79
CA TYR A 35 2.56 -16.80 9.57
C TYR A 35 3.05 -15.51 8.89
N VAL A 36 2.31 -14.40 9.01
CA VAL A 36 2.72 -13.09 8.48
C VAL A 36 3.96 -12.63 9.22
N LYS A 37 3.94 -12.63 10.56
CA LYS A 37 5.12 -12.32 11.37
C LYS A 37 6.29 -13.23 11.00
N LYS A 38 6.06 -14.54 10.87
CA LYS A 38 7.09 -15.51 10.51
C LYS A 38 7.74 -15.23 9.16
N ALA A 39 6.96 -14.79 8.16
CA ALA A 39 7.50 -14.40 6.86
C ALA A 39 8.49 -13.22 6.99
N PHE A 40 8.13 -12.19 7.78
CA PHE A 40 9.03 -11.06 8.04
C PHE A 40 10.27 -11.45 8.84
N GLU A 41 10.14 -12.31 9.88
CA GLU A 41 11.30 -12.83 10.62
C GLU A 41 12.30 -13.53 9.69
N LEU A 42 11.81 -14.39 8.79
CA LEU A 42 12.65 -15.10 7.84
C LEU A 42 13.33 -14.15 6.84
N ALA A 43 12.55 -13.23 6.25
CA ALA A 43 13.07 -12.25 5.31
C ALA A 43 14.15 -11.36 5.96
N TYR A 44 13.87 -10.82 7.15
CA TYR A 44 14.80 -9.98 7.88
C TYR A 44 16.05 -10.75 8.32
N GLY A 45 15.89 -11.99 8.77
CA GLY A 45 17.00 -12.90 9.10
C GLY A 45 17.95 -13.11 7.91
N MET A 46 17.40 -13.25 6.70
CA MET A 46 18.23 -13.34 5.49
C MET A 46 18.95 -12.04 5.18
N LEU A 47 18.29 -10.87 5.33
CA LEU A 47 18.97 -9.59 5.14
C LEU A 47 20.14 -9.43 6.10
N LYS A 48 19.98 -9.85 7.36
CA LYS A 48 21.09 -9.84 8.36
C LYS A 48 22.21 -10.80 7.97
N THR A 49 21.89 -11.99 7.48
CA THR A 49 22.90 -12.97 7.02
C THR A 49 23.80 -12.40 5.93
N TYR A 50 23.24 -11.58 5.04
CA TYR A 50 23.99 -10.95 3.95
C TYR A 50 24.46 -9.52 4.26
N ASN A 51 24.27 -9.01 5.48
CA ASN A 51 24.63 -7.64 5.90
C ASN A 51 24.02 -6.55 4.99
N VAL A 52 22.75 -6.70 4.63
CA VAL A 52 22.00 -5.76 3.77
C VAL A 52 20.71 -5.22 4.41
N GLN A 53 20.50 -5.48 5.69
CA GLN A 53 19.29 -5.03 6.43
C GLN A 53 19.12 -3.49 6.43
N ASP A 54 20.21 -2.74 6.32
CA ASP A 54 20.17 -1.27 6.23
C ASP A 54 19.92 -0.76 4.81
N LYS A 55 19.90 -1.66 3.82
CA LYS A 55 19.78 -1.32 2.38
C LYS A 55 18.44 -1.71 1.79
N VAL A 56 17.71 -2.60 2.43
CA VAL A 56 16.43 -3.13 1.93
C VAL A 56 15.36 -2.94 3.00
N THR A 57 14.32 -2.21 2.66
CA THR A 57 13.14 -2.06 3.51
C THR A 57 12.16 -3.19 3.20
N LEU A 58 11.66 -3.84 4.24
CA LEU A 58 10.60 -4.85 4.13
C LEU A 58 9.25 -4.20 4.35
N PHE A 59 8.34 -4.41 3.40
CA PHE A 59 7.01 -3.82 3.34
C PHE A 59 5.91 -4.85 3.58
N TYR A 60 4.86 -4.39 4.24
CA TYR A 60 3.52 -4.94 4.11
C TYR A 60 2.77 -4.13 3.05
N ASN A 61 2.26 -4.78 2.00
CA ASN A 61 1.58 -4.13 0.88
C ASN A 61 0.09 -4.50 0.87
N ASP A 62 -0.80 -3.51 0.70
CA ASP A 62 -2.24 -3.78 0.64
C ASP A 62 -3.00 -2.66 -0.08
N TYR A 63 -4.21 -2.99 -0.57
CA TYR A 63 -5.14 -2.02 -1.13
C TYR A 63 -6.07 -1.45 -0.05
N ASN A 64 -6.78 -0.37 -0.37
CA ASN A 64 -7.74 0.27 0.52
C ASN A 64 -7.22 0.58 1.93
N THR A 65 -5.91 0.74 2.10
CA THR A 65 -5.26 1.05 3.39
C THR A 65 -5.79 2.34 4.02
N TYR A 66 -6.34 3.24 3.21
CA TYR A 66 -6.98 4.48 3.66
C TYR A 66 -8.33 4.24 4.37
N PHE A 67 -9.01 3.13 4.15
CA PHE A 67 -10.17 2.70 4.95
C PHE A 67 -9.76 1.89 6.17
N GLY A 68 -8.66 1.15 6.07
CA GLY A 68 -8.15 0.24 7.09
C GLY A 68 -6.94 0.78 7.86
N ILE A 69 -6.86 2.07 8.16
CA ILE A 69 -5.68 2.70 8.78
C ILE A 69 -5.28 1.98 10.08
N GLN A 70 -6.23 1.79 10.99
CA GLN A 70 -5.93 1.18 12.30
C GLN A 70 -5.61 -0.30 12.17
N GLN A 71 -6.29 -1.02 11.27
CA GLN A 71 -6.02 -2.43 11.00
C GLN A 71 -4.60 -2.62 10.45
N THR A 72 -4.20 -1.77 9.50
CA THR A 72 -2.85 -1.78 8.93
C THR A 72 -1.80 -1.51 10.02
N LEU A 73 -1.99 -0.46 10.84
CA LEU A 73 -1.08 -0.14 11.93
C LEU A 73 -1.01 -1.26 12.98
N ASN A 74 -2.13 -1.86 13.34
CA ASN A 74 -2.16 -2.97 14.28
C ASN A 74 -1.38 -4.18 13.74
N LEU A 75 -1.52 -4.49 12.45
CA LEU A 75 -0.80 -5.59 11.82
C LEU A 75 0.71 -5.36 11.81
N VAL A 76 1.18 -4.19 11.33
CA VAL A 76 2.62 -3.91 11.26
C VAL A 76 3.24 -3.78 12.66
N ASN A 77 2.50 -3.29 13.64
CA ASN A 77 2.92 -3.27 15.04
C ASN A 77 2.99 -4.70 15.63
N PHE A 78 2.05 -5.57 15.29
CA PHE A 78 2.11 -6.98 15.69
C PHE A 78 3.33 -7.69 15.07
N ILE A 79 3.64 -7.45 13.80
CA ILE A 79 4.82 -8.01 13.15
C ILE A 79 6.10 -7.60 13.89
N ASN A 80 6.18 -6.35 14.33
CA ASN A 80 7.35 -5.80 15.03
C ASN A 80 7.37 -6.06 16.54
N LYS A 81 6.28 -6.64 17.09
CA LYS A 81 6.17 -6.91 18.52
C LYS A 81 7.23 -7.92 18.97
N ASP A 82 7.91 -7.61 20.09
CA ASP A 82 8.96 -8.44 20.70
C ASP A 82 10.23 -8.61 19.83
N GLU A 83 10.35 -7.84 18.75
CA GLU A 83 11.56 -7.79 17.92
C GLU A 83 12.51 -6.69 18.43
N PRO A 84 13.83 -6.92 18.45
CA PRO A 84 14.81 -5.91 18.87
C PRO A 84 14.88 -4.72 17.91
N GLU A 85 14.45 -4.90 16.67
CA GLU A 85 14.45 -3.90 15.58
C GLU A 85 13.16 -4.04 14.76
N LYS A 86 12.76 -2.98 14.06
CA LYS A 86 11.62 -3.07 13.13
C LYS A 86 11.95 -4.00 11.95
N ILE A 87 11.36 -5.21 11.93
CA ILE A 87 11.49 -6.16 10.82
C ILE A 87 10.50 -5.89 9.68
N CYS A 88 9.41 -5.17 9.95
CA CYS A 88 8.54 -4.54 8.96
C CYS A 88 8.65 -3.04 9.17
N SER A 89 9.34 -2.34 8.30
CA SER A 89 9.57 -0.90 8.42
C SER A 89 8.92 -0.08 7.31
N GLY A 90 8.24 -0.74 6.37
CA GLY A 90 7.52 -0.12 5.27
C GLY A 90 6.04 -0.51 5.19
N ILE A 91 5.22 0.43 4.72
CA ILE A 91 3.82 0.22 4.35
C ILE A 91 3.67 0.56 2.87
N GLY A 92 3.27 -0.42 2.07
CA GLY A 92 2.88 -0.23 0.69
C GLY A 92 1.39 0.09 0.61
N MET A 93 1.07 1.26 0.05
CA MET A 93 -0.27 1.64 -0.32
C MET A 93 -0.45 1.34 -1.80
N GLN A 94 -1.15 0.26 -2.17
CA GLN A 94 -1.35 -0.10 -3.58
C GLN A 94 -1.96 1.07 -4.36
N SER A 95 -2.98 1.71 -3.79
CA SER A 95 -3.60 2.90 -4.37
C SER A 95 -4.31 2.64 -5.69
N HIS A 96 -5.02 1.53 -5.76
CA HIS A 96 -6.04 1.29 -6.77
C HIS A 96 -7.27 2.14 -6.45
N VAL A 97 -7.32 3.34 -6.98
CA VAL A 97 -8.32 4.34 -6.61
C VAL A 97 -9.23 4.71 -7.78
N ASP A 98 -10.33 5.38 -7.46
CA ASP A 98 -11.22 6.02 -8.41
C ASP A 98 -11.31 7.50 -8.10
N ILE A 99 -11.67 8.35 -9.06
CA ILE A 99 -11.73 9.80 -8.82
C ILE A 99 -12.79 10.21 -7.77
N LYS A 100 -13.71 9.30 -7.43
CA LYS A 100 -14.70 9.49 -6.36
C LYS A 100 -14.27 8.88 -5.03
N VAL A 101 -13.38 7.88 -5.06
CA VAL A 101 -13.02 7.06 -3.88
C VAL A 101 -11.56 6.64 -3.91
N PRO A 102 -10.77 6.94 -2.87
CA PRO A 102 -11.14 7.72 -1.67
C PRO A 102 -11.18 9.22 -1.94
N THR A 103 -11.75 9.99 -0.99
CA THR A 103 -11.52 11.44 -1.00
C THR A 103 -10.04 11.74 -0.76
N ILE A 104 -9.55 12.83 -1.31
CA ILE A 104 -8.15 13.28 -1.13
C ILE A 104 -7.82 13.49 0.35
N GLU A 105 -8.79 13.97 1.15
CA GLU A 105 -8.63 14.15 2.60
C GLU A 105 -8.44 12.81 3.33
N LEU A 106 -9.25 11.80 3.01
CA LEU A 106 -9.13 10.48 3.62
C LEU A 106 -7.78 9.83 3.27
N TYR A 107 -7.38 9.91 2.00
CA TYR A 107 -6.07 9.42 1.56
C TYR A 107 -4.93 10.12 2.30
N GLY A 108 -4.98 11.47 2.37
CA GLY A 108 -3.99 12.26 3.09
C GLY A 108 -3.93 11.96 4.57
N THR A 109 -5.07 11.66 5.22
CA THR A 109 -5.15 11.26 6.63
C THR A 109 -4.46 9.91 6.86
N ALA A 110 -4.69 8.93 5.98
CA ALA A 110 -4.02 7.63 6.08
C ALA A 110 -2.50 7.77 5.94
N LEU A 111 -2.07 8.48 4.92
CA LEU A 111 -0.65 8.73 4.67
C LEU A 111 0.03 9.41 5.88
N GLU A 112 -0.60 10.45 6.43
CA GLU A 112 -0.10 11.15 7.61
C GLU A 112 0.05 10.23 8.82
N LYS A 113 -0.94 9.35 9.07
CA LYS A 113 -0.90 8.39 10.18
C LYS A 113 0.23 7.37 10.02
N PHE A 114 0.45 6.85 8.82
CA PHE A 114 1.55 5.91 8.55
C PHE A 114 2.92 6.59 8.71
N LEU A 115 3.05 7.82 8.18
CA LEU A 115 4.27 8.60 8.32
C LEU A 115 4.56 8.97 9.78
N ALA A 116 3.54 9.37 10.55
CA ALA A 116 3.67 9.72 11.97
C ALA A 116 4.02 8.50 12.85
N ALA A 117 3.61 7.29 12.43
CA ALA A 117 4.01 6.03 13.08
C ALA A 117 5.44 5.59 12.73
N GLY A 118 6.17 6.36 11.90
CA GLY A 118 7.56 6.10 11.55
C GLY A 118 7.76 4.99 10.52
N TYR A 119 6.78 4.74 9.65
CA TYR A 119 6.89 3.79 8.55
C TYR A 119 7.30 4.49 7.26
N GLU A 120 8.26 3.92 6.55
CA GLU A 120 8.49 4.26 5.14
C GLU A 120 7.23 3.93 4.35
N VAL A 121 6.79 4.82 3.48
CA VAL A 121 5.60 4.58 2.65
C VAL A 121 5.99 4.55 1.17
N GLN A 122 5.45 3.58 0.47
CA GLN A 122 5.49 3.54 -1.00
C GLN A 122 4.07 3.49 -1.54
N ILE A 123 3.83 4.23 -2.61
CA ILE A 123 2.63 4.10 -3.43
C ILE A 123 3.00 3.07 -4.50
N THR A 124 2.50 1.84 -4.33
CA THR A 124 3.10 0.68 -5.00
C THR A 124 2.46 0.32 -6.33
N GLU A 125 1.17 0.65 -6.52
CA GLU A 125 0.38 0.13 -7.63
C GLU A 125 -0.66 1.17 -8.11
N LEU A 126 -0.26 2.44 -8.20
CA LEU A 126 -1.19 3.52 -8.49
C LEU A 126 -1.86 3.34 -9.85
N ASP A 127 -3.14 3.24 -9.82
CA ASP A 127 -4.05 3.48 -10.94
C ASP A 127 -5.26 4.31 -10.46
N VAL A 128 -5.82 5.14 -11.34
CA VAL A 128 -6.89 6.09 -11.00
C VAL A 128 -7.99 5.97 -12.04
N THR A 129 -9.02 5.22 -11.71
CA THR A 129 -10.13 4.98 -12.64
C THR A 129 -11.08 6.16 -12.76
N ILE A 130 -11.71 6.26 -13.91
CA ILE A 130 -12.91 7.05 -14.20
C ILE A 130 -14.03 6.11 -14.64
N ASN A 131 -15.28 6.51 -14.42
CA ASN A 131 -16.46 5.72 -14.78
C ASN A 131 -16.49 4.30 -14.18
N TYR A 132 -15.86 4.13 -13.01
CA TYR A 132 -15.87 2.87 -12.29
C TYR A 132 -17.18 2.71 -11.51
N ASP A 133 -17.89 1.60 -11.76
CA ASP A 133 -19.06 1.24 -10.97
C ASP A 133 -18.63 0.58 -9.66
N THR A 134 -18.90 1.23 -8.54
CA THR A 134 -18.59 0.74 -7.18
C THR A 134 -19.35 -0.54 -6.79
N ASN A 135 -20.34 -0.95 -7.58
CA ASN A 135 -21.08 -2.21 -7.39
C ASN A 135 -20.36 -3.45 -7.95
N GLY A 136 -19.11 -3.29 -8.39
CA GLY A 136 -18.27 -4.40 -8.86
C GLY A 136 -18.51 -4.79 -10.33
N SER A 137 -19.37 -4.10 -11.03
CA SER A 137 -19.48 -4.19 -12.49
C SER A 137 -18.64 -3.07 -13.09
N PHE A 138 -17.75 -3.40 -14.01
CA PHE A 138 -17.02 -2.43 -14.81
C PHE A 138 -17.96 -1.81 -15.87
N SER A 139 -19.06 -1.20 -15.44
CA SER A 139 -20.01 -0.56 -16.32
C SER A 139 -19.88 0.95 -16.20
N TYR A 140 -20.03 1.63 -17.33
CA TYR A 140 -20.03 3.09 -17.38
C TYR A 140 -21.16 3.61 -16.48
N ALA A 141 -20.80 4.46 -15.51
CA ALA A 141 -21.80 5.23 -14.77
C ALA A 141 -22.59 6.13 -15.75
N ASP A 142 -23.83 6.45 -15.42
CA ASP A 142 -24.67 7.34 -16.24
C ASP A 142 -24.08 8.76 -16.37
N GLU A 143 -23.19 9.16 -15.47
CA GLU A 143 -22.40 10.39 -15.54
C GLU A 143 -21.04 10.10 -16.17
N LYS A 144 -20.79 10.69 -17.31
CA LYS A 144 -19.49 10.60 -18.00
C LYS A 144 -18.45 11.44 -17.28
N GLU A 145 -17.62 10.79 -16.50
CA GLU A 145 -16.37 11.36 -16.01
C GLU A 145 -15.36 11.49 -17.16
N THR A 146 -14.52 12.48 -17.08
CA THR A 146 -13.58 12.81 -18.16
C THR A 146 -12.13 12.65 -17.74
N ASN A 147 -11.23 12.54 -18.71
CA ASN A 147 -9.78 12.57 -18.44
C ASN A 147 -9.35 13.88 -17.74
N ALA A 148 -10.10 14.98 -17.92
CA ALA A 148 -9.84 16.22 -17.20
C ALA A 148 -10.17 16.10 -15.69
N ASP A 149 -11.21 15.38 -15.33
CA ASP A 149 -11.56 15.09 -13.94
C ASP A 149 -10.50 14.19 -13.31
N GLN A 150 -10.04 13.17 -14.04
CA GLN A 150 -8.95 12.29 -13.62
C GLN A 150 -7.67 13.09 -13.40
N ALA A 151 -7.28 13.93 -14.35
CA ALA A 151 -6.07 14.77 -14.23
C ALA A 151 -6.14 15.70 -13.01
N LYS A 152 -7.32 16.26 -12.71
CA LYS A 152 -7.55 17.08 -11.52
C LYS A 152 -7.37 16.27 -10.24
N TYR A 153 -7.97 15.08 -10.16
CA TYR A 153 -7.82 14.20 -9.00
C TYR A 153 -6.36 13.77 -8.81
N VAL A 154 -5.69 13.31 -9.86
CA VAL A 154 -4.27 12.94 -9.83
C VAL A 154 -3.40 14.11 -9.35
N GLY A 155 -3.65 15.32 -9.87
CA GLY A 155 -2.93 16.53 -9.43
C GLY A 155 -3.11 16.81 -7.93
N GLN A 156 -4.33 16.68 -7.41
CA GLN A 156 -4.63 16.85 -5.99
C GLN A 156 -4.00 15.76 -5.14
N LEU A 157 -4.04 14.51 -5.60
CA LEU A 157 -3.42 13.36 -4.93
C LEU A 157 -1.91 13.56 -4.80
N MET A 158 -1.22 13.89 -5.91
CA MET A 158 0.21 14.14 -5.92
C MET A 158 0.60 15.30 -5.01
N LYS A 159 -0.16 16.40 -5.05
CA LYS A 159 0.04 17.54 -4.16
C LYS A 159 -0.05 17.10 -2.70
N THR A 160 -1.10 16.36 -2.33
CA THR A 160 -1.31 15.86 -0.97
C THR A 160 -0.18 14.95 -0.52
N ILE A 161 0.26 14.01 -1.36
CA ILE A 161 1.39 13.13 -1.05
C ILE A 161 2.65 13.96 -0.77
N LEU A 162 2.96 14.93 -1.62
CA LEU A 162 4.14 15.79 -1.45
C LEU A 162 4.05 16.65 -0.18
N GLU A 163 2.88 17.22 0.12
CA GLU A 163 2.68 18.07 1.30
C GLU A 163 2.82 17.24 2.59
N LYS A 164 2.17 16.07 2.69
CA LYS A 164 2.28 15.18 3.84
C LYS A 164 3.71 14.66 4.01
N ASN A 165 4.39 14.33 2.91
CA ASN A 165 5.79 13.92 2.96
C ASN A 165 6.73 15.04 3.44
N ARG A 166 6.48 16.29 3.04
CA ARG A 166 7.30 17.46 3.46
C ARG A 166 7.07 17.83 4.92
N SER A 167 5.83 17.78 5.39
CA SER A 167 5.42 18.18 6.74
C SER A 167 5.68 17.13 7.81
N ARG A 168 6.08 15.91 7.44
CA ARG A 168 6.36 14.84 8.42
C ARG A 168 7.49 15.21 9.37
N ASP A 169 7.46 14.69 10.58
CA ASP A 169 8.60 14.77 11.49
C ASP A 169 9.74 13.84 11.00
N LYS A 170 10.82 14.43 10.51
CA LYS A 170 11.99 13.70 9.99
C LYS A 170 12.79 12.97 11.07
N ASN A 171 12.63 13.34 12.34
CA ASN A 171 13.26 12.63 13.44
C ASN A 171 12.54 11.31 13.72
N VAL A 172 11.21 11.27 13.52
CA VAL A 172 10.38 10.07 13.66
C VAL A 172 10.45 9.22 12.38
N ASN A 173 10.40 9.87 11.23
CA ASN A 173 10.38 9.20 9.93
C ASN A 173 11.36 9.87 8.96
N PRO A 174 12.63 9.47 8.96
CA PRO A 174 13.63 10.06 8.06
C PRO A 174 13.35 9.75 6.58
N LYS A 175 12.78 8.59 6.27
CA LYS A 175 12.56 8.16 4.89
C LYS A 175 11.34 8.83 4.25
N GLY A 176 10.17 8.76 4.89
CA GLY A 176 8.93 9.31 4.36
C GLY A 176 8.35 8.49 3.21
N VAL A 177 7.80 9.17 2.20
CA VAL A 177 7.37 8.55 0.94
C VAL A 177 8.56 8.45 0.00
N THR A 178 8.90 7.25 -0.44
CA THR A 178 10.13 6.98 -1.20
C THR A 178 9.90 6.60 -2.65
N SER A 179 8.70 6.13 -3.00
CA SER A 179 8.36 5.87 -4.41
C SER A 179 6.87 6.01 -4.70
N ILE A 180 6.58 6.24 -5.98
CA ILE A 180 5.24 6.15 -6.57
C ILE A 180 5.39 5.34 -7.85
N THR A 181 4.72 4.18 -7.90
CA THR A 181 4.73 3.27 -9.04
C THR A 181 3.36 3.23 -9.68
N LEU A 182 3.28 3.49 -10.98
CA LEU A 182 2.05 3.30 -11.75
C LEU A 182 1.87 1.80 -12.05
N TRP A 183 0.63 1.29 -11.90
CA TRP A 183 0.35 -0.14 -12.07
C TRP A 183 0.02 -0.49 -13.53
N GLY A 184 0.87 -0.06 -14.43
CA GLY A 184 0.79 -0.33 -15.86
C GLY A 184 1.44 0.77 -16.70
N LEU A 185 1.61 0.50 -17.99
CA LEU A 185 2.21 1.44 -18.93
C LEU A 185 1.13 2.28 -19.64
N TYR A 186 0.03 1.65 -20.05
CA TYR A 186 -1.07 2.30 -20.76
C TYR A 186 -2.39 1.54 -20.57
N ASP A 187 -3.50 2.20 -20.78
CA ASP A 187 -4.84 1.74 -20.41
C ASP A 187 -5.20 0.37 -20.94
N THR A 188 -4.95 0.10 -22.20
CA THR A 188 -5.43 -1.13 -22.87
C THR A 188 -4.79 -2.41 -22.35
N ILE A 189 -3.66 -2.35 -21.63
CA ILE A 189 -3.03 -3.51 -20.97
C ILE A 189 -3.27 -3.55 -19.46
N SER A 190 -3.97 -2.54 -18.90
CA SER A 190 -4.30 -2.52 -17.49
C SER A 190 -5.35 -3.58 -17.14
N TRP A 191 -5.29 -4.09 -15.92
CA TRP A 191 -6.33 -4.96 -15.37
C TRP A 191 -7.69 -4.24 -15.20
N ARG A 192 -7.68 -2.89 -15.24
CA ARG A 192 -8.87 -2.01 -15.21
C ARG A 192 -9.08 -1.29 -16.54
N ALA A 193 -8.65 -1.85 -17.65
CA ALA A 193 -8.62 -1.22 -18.97
C ALA A 193 -9.91 -0.50 -19.40
N SER A 194 -11.08 -1.01 -18.99
CA SER A 194 -12.38 -0.41 -19.31
C SER A 194 -12.67 0.93 -18.61
N CYS A 195 -11.81 1.35 -17.67
CA CYS A 195 -12.00 2.51 -16.81
C CYS A 195 -10.88 3.55 -16.94
N SER A 196 -10.10 3.52 -18.02
CA SER A 196 -8.99 4.44 -18.32
C SER A 196 -8.12 4.76 -17.09
N PRO A 197 -7.47 3.76 -16.47
CA PRO A 197 -6.86 3.92 -15.14
C PRO A 197 -5.50 4.57 -15.14
N LEU A 198 -4.84 4.72 -16.30
CA LEU A 198 -3.45 5.13 -16.40
C LEU A 198 -3.30 6.50 -17.08
N LEU A 199 -2.05 6.93 -17.25
CA LEU A 199 -1.73 8.25 -17.82
C LEU A 199 -1.66 8.26 -19.36
N PHE A 200 -1.69 7.09 -19.97
CA PHE A 200 -1.60 6.92 -21.42
C PHE A 200 -2.67 5.93 -21.91
N ASP A 201 -3.23 6.22 -23.08
CA ASP A 201 -4.22 5.39 -23.76
C ASP A 201 -3.59 4.12 -24.38
#